data_48a744855f6a2fa3395a2981e6a7cee4
#
_entry.id   48a744855f6a2fa3395a2981e6a7cee4
#
_cell.length_a   1.000
_cell.length_b   1.000
_cell.length_c   1.000
_cell.angle_alpha   90.00
_cell.angle_beta   90.00
_cell.angle_gamma   90.00
#
_symmetry.space_group_name_H-M   'P 1'
#
loop_
_entity.id
_entity.type
_entity.pdbx_description
1 polymer ?
#
loop_
_entity_poly.entity_id
_entity_poly.type
_entity_poly.pdbx_seq_one_letter_code
_entity_poly.pdbx_strand_id
1 'polypeptide(L)'
;ALVSNGKTLRLLRDAATLTRPSYLEFDLQDLLAGQRLAEFAFAWRLLHASRAGLLGGSAGQGANTDAAPPAIAWEAWREAGQEEGTRVRNGLRAGVTQALLTLGQGFVQHPANHALRQALQDGSLSPQDYFAQLLRLIYRCIFTFSVEERGLIPAQPTAEEAQADPVSARAKAAAAQAYASGYALARLRDLALRRRARTRFDDLWQAVKIVFHGLGQGQPRLGLP
;
A
#
# COMPACT_ATOMS: atom_id res chain seq x y z
N ALA A 1 18.56 19.19 13.74
CA ALA A 1 18.17 20.60 13.85
C ALA A 1 16.67 20.77 13.64
N LEU A 2 16.06 21.75 14.29
CA LEU A 2 14.68 22.19 14.04
C LEU A 2 14.73 23.51 13.29
N VAL A 3 13.99 23.61 12.18
CA VAL A 3 13.92 24.79 11.32
C VAL A 3 12.46 25.10 11.02
N SER A 4 12.05 26.35 11.14
CA SER A 4 10.69 26.78 10.82
C SER A 4 10.68 28.10 10.06
N ASN A 5 9.72 28.25 9.16
CA ASN A 5 9.39 29.50 8.47
C ASN A 5 8.05 30.10 8.96
N GLY A 6 7.54 29.62 10.10
CA GLY A 6 6.26 30.02 10.67
C GLY A 6 5.03 29.30 10.06
N LYS A 7 5.15 28.71 8.88
CA LYS A 7 4.08 27.91 8.23
C LYS A 7 4.36 26.42 8.32
N THR A 8 5.63 26.05 8.19
CA THR A 8 6.07 24.66 8.29
C THR A 8 7.16 24.55 9.36
N LEU A 9 7.25 23.37 9.96
CA LEU A 9 8.32 23.01 10.90
C LEU A 9 9.01 21.76 10.37
N ARG A 10 10.34 21.81 10.26
CA ARG A 10 11.15 20.67 9.82
C ARG A 10 12.08 20.22 10.93
N LEU A 11 12.05 18.93 11.21
CA LEU A 11 13.08 18.26 11.99
C LEU A 11 14.10 17.68 11.01
N LEU A 12 15.27 18.29 10.92
CA LEU A 12 16.35 17.90 10.02
C LEU A 12 17.32 16.97 10.74
N ARG A 13 17.74 15.93 10.05
CA ARG A 13 18.84 15.08 10.47
C ARG A 13 20.16 15.70 10.01
N ASP A 14 21.10 15.82 10.91
CA ASP A 14 22.48 16.17 10.60
C ASP A 14 23.32 14.89 10.56
N ALA A 15 23.83 14.55 9.40
CA ALA A 15 24.71 13.40 9.22
C ALA A 15 25.76 13.72 8.16
N ALA A 16 27.02 13.44 8.49
CA ALA A 16 28.18 13.71 7.65
C ALA A 16 28.17 13.04 6.26
N THR A 17 27.34 12.00 6.08
CA THR A 17 27.26 11.20 4.86
C THR A 17 25.91 11.29 4.14
N LEU A 18 25.18 12.40 4.33
CA LEU A 18 23.89 12.59 3.67
C LEU A 18 24.04 12.81 2.16
N THR A 19 23.78 11.78 1.39
CA THR A 19 23.59 11.88 -0.07
C THR A 19 22.18 12.39 -0.42
N ARG A 20 21.21 12.28 0.50
CA ARG A 20 19.84 12.81 0.36
C ARG A 20 19.39 13.43 1.69
N PRO A 21 18.73 14.60 1.65
CA PRO A 21 18.19 15.21 2.86
C PRO A 21 17.14 14.28 3.49
N SER A 22 17.28 14.06 4.80
CA SER A 22 16.33 13.30 5.59
C SER A 22 15.72 14.23 6.63
N TYR A 23 14.40 14.44 6.53
CA TYR A 23 13.68 15.34 7.43
C TYR A 23 12.23 14.87 7.63
N LEU A 24 11.65 15.32 8.74
CA LEU A 24 10.21 15.28 8.97
C LEU A 24 9.67 16.70 8.85
N GLU A 25 8.58 16.87 8.12
CA GLU A 25 7.93 18.16 7.94
C GLU A 25 6.52 18.12 8.51
N PHE A 26 6.17 19.19 9.21
CA PHE A 26 4.83 19.44 9.75
C PHE A 26 4.30 20.73 9.14
N ASP A 27 3.14 20.68 8.52
CA ASP A 27 2.40 21.85 8.09
C ASP A 27 1.69 22.44 9.33
N LEU A 28 2.29 23.49 9.92
CA LEU A 28 1.74 24.14 11.09
C LEU A 28 0.45 24.90 10.78
N GLN A 29 0.33 25.44 9.56
CA GLN A 29 -0.84 26.18 9.15
C GLN A 29 -2.06 25.27 9.08
N ASP A 30 -1.95 24.13 8.39
CA ASP A 30 -3.02 23.14 8.28
C ASP A 30 -3.33 22.51 9.66
N LEU A 31 -2.32 22.22 10.44
CA LEU A 31 -2.44 21.58 11.74
C LEU A 31 -3.17 22.45 12.76
N LEU A 32 -2.88 23.77 12.76
CA LEU A 32 -3.46 24.73 13.71
C LEU A 32 -4.78 25.31 13.20
N ALA A 33 -4.84 25.77 11.94
CA ALA A 33 -6.04 26.33 11.34
C ALA A 33 -7.12 25.26 11.13
N GLY A 34 -6.72 24.03 10.77
CA GLY A 34 -7.60 22.88 10.60
C GLY A 34 -8.04 22.23 11.91
N GLN A 35 -7.57 22.71 13.07
CA GLN A 35 -7.87 22.16 14.41
C GLN A 35 -7.67 20.63 14.49
N ARG A 36 -6.63 20.12 13.84
CA ARG A 36 -6.34 18.68 13.77
C ARG A 36 -5.69 18.18 15.06
N LEU A 37 -6.49 17.97 16.09
CA LEU A 37 -6.01 17.60 17.43
C LEU A 37 -5.22 16.28 17.47
N ALA A 38 -5.61 15.28 16.68
CA ALA A 38 -4.92 14.00 16.66
C ALA A 38 -3.50 14.14 16.07
N GLU A 39 -3.37 14.84 14.96
CA GLU A 39 -2.09 15.12 14.30
C GLU A 39 -1.22 16.05 15.15
N PHE A 40 -1.84 17.05 15.82
CA PHE A 40 -1.14 17.90 16.78
C PHE A 40 -0.57 17.09 17.94
N ALA A 41 -1.36 16.20 18.53
CA ALA A 41 -0.90 15.34 19.63
C ALA A 41 0.25 14.42 19.19
N PHE A 42 0.21 13.93 17.94
CA PHE A 42 1.30 13.16 17.36
C PHE A 42 2.57 14.02 17.19
N ALA A 43 2.45 15.20 16.56
CA ALA A 43 3.56 16.12 16.38
C ALA A 43 4.19 16.52 17.71
N TRP A 44 3.36 16.85 18.72
CA TRP A 44 3.82 17.20 20.05
C TRP A 44 4.58 16.06 20.73
N ARG A 45 4.04 14.83 20.68
CA ARG A 45 4.72 13.64 21.24
C ARG A 45 6.06 13.39 20.58
N LEU A 46 6.15 13.59 19.28
CA LEU A 46 7.36 13.35 18.51
C LEU A 46 8.41 14.43 18.79
N LEU A 47 8.01 15.69 18.88
CA LEU A 47 8.90 16.85 19.04
C LEU A 47 9.19 17.20 20.52
N HIS A 48 8.53 16.53 21.47
CA HIS A 48 8.72 16.80 22.90
C HIS A 48 10.20 16.66 23.30
N ALA A 49 10.67 17.58 24.13
CA ALA A 49 12.08 17.67 24.56
C ALA A 49 12.65 16.34 25.12
N SER A 50 11.80 15.54 25.78
CA SER A 50 12.21 14.22 26.28
C SER A 50 12.62 13.24 25.18
N ARG A 51 12.27 13.49 23.92
CA ARG A 51 12.64 12.67 22.77
C ARG A 51 13.94 13.14 22.11
N ALA A 52 14.28 14.40 22.31
CA ALA A 52 15.56 14.97 21.91
C ALA A 52 16.68 14.70 22.91
N GLY A 53 16.31 14.29 24.13
CA GLY A 53 17.26 13.86 25.15
C GLY A 53 17.83 12.47 24.91
N LEU A 54 18.91 12.21 25.58
CA LEU A 54 19.64 10.94 25.51
C LEU A 54 18.80 9.82 26.14
N LEU A 55 18.56 8.74 25.43
CA LEU A 55 17.92 7.54 25.97
C LEU A 55 18.87 6.91 27.00
N GLY A 56 18.50 6.99 28.28
CA GLY A 56 19.21 6.29 29.35
C GLY A 56 20.24 7.08 30.14
N GLY A 57 20.35 8.39 29.95
CA GLY A 57 21.22 9.24 30.77
C GLY A 57 20.45 9.93 31.90
N SER A 58 20.50 9.42 33.13
CA SER A 58 20.36 10.30 34.32
C SER A 58 21.48 11.33 34.23
N ALA A 59 21.12 12.60 34.24
CA ALA A 59 22.07 13.70 34.34
C ALA A 59 22.91 13.51 35.63
N GLY A 60 24.14 13.08 35.47
CA GLY A 60 25.11 13.00 36.55
C GLY A 60 25.70 11.63 36.75
N GLN A 61 26.72 11.26 35.97
CA GLN A 61 27.94 10.60 36.44
C GLN A 61 28.87 10.29 35.27
N GLY A 62 30.06 10.89 35.29
CA GLY A 62 31.31 10.44 34.71
C GLY A 62 31.32 10.05 33.24
N ALA A 63 31.66 10.96 32.36
CA ALA A 63 31.96 10.68 30.95
C ALA A 63 33.13 9.69 30.84
N ASN A 64 32.83 8.42 30.59
CA ASN A 64 33.83 7.50 30.03
C ASN A 64 33.88 7.79 28.52
N THR A 65 35.03 8.26 28.03
CA THR A 65 35.26 8.79 26.68
C THR A 65 35.24 7.75 25.59
N ASP A 66 35.07 6.45 25.88
CA ASP A 66 35.03 5.32 24.93
C ASP A 66 33.64 4.71 24.73
N ALA A 67 32.61 5.25 25.35
CA ALA A 67 31.26 4.77 25.14
C ALA A 67 30.65 5.38 23.89
N ALA A 68 30.00 4.55 23.05
CA ALA A 68 29.25 5.01 21.89
C ALA A 68 28.29 6.15 22.29
N PRO A 69 28.14 7.20 21.47
CA PRO A 69 27.28 8.34 21.82
C PRO A 69 25.86 7.81 22.13
N PRO A 70 25.24 8.30 23.21
CA PRO A 70 23.96 7.82 23.63
C PRO A 70 22.89 8.06 22.55
N ALA A 71 22.12 7.03 22.26
CA ALA A 71 21.12 7.07 21.19
C ALA A 71 19.99 8.05 21.53
N ILE A 72 19.71 8.94 20.59
CA ILE A 72 18.55 9.84 20.62
C ILE A 72 17.31 9.03 20.20
N ALA A 73 16.14 9.25 20.84
CA ALA A 73 14.92 8.51 20.53
C ALA A 73 14.58 8.54 19.01
N TRP A 74 14.80 9.66 18.35
CA TRP A 74 14.56 9.80 16.89
C TRP A 74 15.46 8.92 16.04
N GLU A 75 16.72 8.72 16.41
CA GLU A 75 17.62 7.81 15.68
C GLU A 75 17.22 6.35 15.91
N ALA A 76 16.88 5.97 17.13
CA ALA A 76 16.37 4.62 17.42
C ALA A 76 15.09 4.30 16.64
N TRP A 77 14.15 5.25 16.54
CA TRP A 77 12.94 5.09 15.74
C TRP A 77 13.22 5.02 14.25
N ARG A 78 14.18 5.81 13.77
CA ARG A 78 14.61 5.76 12.36
C ARG A 78 15.21 4.40 12.02
N GLU A 79 16.09 3.89 12.88
CA GLU A 79 16.73 2.57 12.70
C GLU A 79 15.68 1.46 12.72
N ALA A 80 14.80 1.46 13.71
CA ALA A 80 13.68 0.52 13.79
C ALA A 80 12.79 0.61 12.54
N GLY A 81 12.49 1.81 12.05
CA GLY A 81 11.72 2.01 10.83
C GLY A 81 12.44 1.51 9.57
N GLN A 82 13.77 1.66 9.48
CA GLN A 82 14.55 1.12 8.37
C GLN A 82 14.62 -0.42 8.39
N GLU A 83 14.81 -1.01 9.56
CA GLU A 83 14.80 -2.47 9.73
C GLU A 83 13.43 -3.04 9.35
N GLU A 84 12.35 -2.43 9.84
CA GLU A 84 10.99 -2.85 9.51
C GLU A 84 10.69 -2.67 8.01
N GLY A 85 11.09 -1.55 7.41
CA GLY A 85 10.98 -1.32 5.97
C GLY A 85 11.75 -2.35 5.15
N THR A 86 12.90 -2.80 5.62
CA THR A 86 13.68 -3.87 4.98
C THR A 86 12.99 -5.22 5.12
N ARG A 87 12.46 -5.53 6.31
CA ARG A 87 11.69 -6.75 6.57
C ARG A 87 10.45 -6.83 5.69
N VAL A 88 9.67 -5.74 5.61
CA VAL A 88 8.48 -5.64 4.76
C VAL A 88 8.84 -5.84 3.29
N ARG A 89 9.91 -5.21 2.80
CA ARG A 89 10.38 -5.37 1.43
C ARG A 89 10.79 -6.81 1.11
N ASN A 90 11.50 -7.47 2.02
CA ASN A 90 11.90 -8.86 1.86
C ASN A 90 10.69 -9.80 1.90
N GLY A 91 9.73 -9.54 2.78
CA GLY A 91 8.45 -10.27 2.84
C GLY A 91 7.64 -10.12 1.56
N LEU A 92 7.52 -8.89 1.03
CA LEU A 92 6.84 -8.63 -0.24
C LEU A 92 7.54 -9.35 -1.40
N ARG A 93 8.86 -9.31 -1.46
CA ARG A 93 9.64 -10.01 -2.50
C ARG A 93 9.38 -11.52 -2.46
N ALA A 94 9.43 -12.12 -1.28
CA ALA A 94 9.12 -13.55 -1.11
C ALA A 94 7.69 -13.88 -1.53
N GLY A 95 6.71 -13.05 -1.13
CA GLY A 95 5.30 -13.20 -1.50
C GLY A 95 5.08 -13.10 -3.02
N VAL A 96 5.69 -12.13 -3.70
CA VAL A 96 5.62 -11.97 -5.16
C VAL A 96 6.25 -13.18 -5.86
N THR A 97 7.39 -13.68 -5.38
CA THR A 97 8.04 -14.88 -5.94
C THR A 97 7.12 -16.09 -5.82
N GLN A 98 6.53 -16.31 -4.65
CA GLN A 98 5.59 -17.41 -4.43
C GLN A 98 4.34 -17.30 -5.31
N ALA A 99 3.81 -16.07 -5.47
CA ALA A 99 2.66 -15.81 -6.34
C ALA A 99 2.98 -16.11 -7.81
N LEU A 100 4.17 -15.72 -8.31
CA LEU A 100 4.64 -16.02 -9.66
C LEU A 100 4.71 -17.53 -9.92
N LEU A 101 5.28 -18.27 -8.98
CA LEU A 101 5.37 -19.74 -9.10
C LEU A 101 3.99 -20.38 -9.10
N THR A 102 3.13 -19.99 -8.15
CA THR A 102 1.79 -20.56 -8.01
C THR A 102 0.92 -20.27 -9.24
N LEU A 103 0.89 -19.02 -9.70
CA LEU A 103 0.10 -18.62 -10.88
C LEU A 103 0.68 -19.25 -12.16
N GLY A 104 2.00 -19.20 -12.33
CA GLY A 104 2.66 -19.76 -13.51
C GLY A 104 2.42 -21.25 -13.65
N GLN A 105 2.60 -22.00 -12.58
CA GLN A 105 2.31 -23.43 -12.56
C GLN A 105 0.80 -23.70 -12.76
N GLY A 106 -0.06 -22.94 -12.07
CA GLY A 106 -1.50 -23.11 -12.15
C GLY A 106 -2.04 -22.92 -13.57
N PHE A 107 -1.58 -21.89 -14.28
CA PHE A 107 -1.98 -21.65 -15.67
C PHE A 107 -1.47 -22.75 -16.60
N VAL A 108 -0.22 -23.17 -16.49
CA VAL A 108 0.35 -24.22 -17.35
C VAL A 108 -0.29 -25.59 -17.08
N GLN A 109 -0.57 -25.92 -15.83
CA GLN A 109 -1.14 -27.20 -15.44
C GLN A 109 -2.64 -27.32 -15.75
N HIS A 110 -3.36 -26.20 -15.91
CA HIS A 110 -4.79 -26.23 -16.11
C HIS A 110 -5.16 -26.93 -17.44
N PRO A 111 -6.05 -27.93 -17.44
CA PRO A 111 -6.37 -28.72 -18.62
C PRO A 111 -6.82 -27.89 -19.83
N ALA A 112 -7.64 -26.86 -19.60
CA ALA A 112 -8.16 -25.98 -20.66
C ALA A 112 -7.08 -25.11 -21.34
N ASN A 113 -5.88 -24.96 -20.74
CA ASN A 113 -4.81 -24.12 -21.27
C ASN A 113 -3.86 -24.90 -22.20
N HIS A 114 -4.42 -25.75 -23.07
CA HIS A 114 -3.64 -26.51 -24.04
C HIS A 114 -2.85 -25.59 -25.00
N ALA A 115 -3.50 -24.55 -25.51
CA ALA A 115 -2.87 -23.55 -26.39
C ALA A 115 -1.66 -22.87 -25.75
N LEU A 116 -1.74 -22.52 -24.44
CA LEU A 116 -0.61 -21.95 -23.71
C LEU A 116 0.58 -22.92 -23.64
N ARG A 117 0.31 -24.18 -23.32
CA ARG A 117 1.38 -25.20 -23.29
C ARG A 117 2.03 -25.39 -24.65
N GLN A 118 1.22 -25.45 -25.69
CA GLN A 118 1.70 -25.56 -27.06
C GLN A 118 2.56 -24.34 -27.45
N ALA A 119 2.08 -23.14 -27.19
CA ALA A 119 2.82 -21.90 -27.48
C ALA A 119 4.17 -21.82 -26.76
N LEU A 120 4.26 -22.34 -25.53
CA LEU A 120 5.53 -22.45 -24.80
C LEU A 120 6.46 -23.54 -25.37
N GLN A 121 5.89 -24.62 -25.92
CA GLN A 121 6.67 -25.73 -26.48
C GLN A 121 7.21 -25.42 -27.89
N ASP A 122 6.41 -24.78 -28.74
CA ASP A 122 6.81 -24.43 -30.11
C ASP A 122 7.57 -23.09 -30.17
N GLY A 123 7.71 -22.39 -29.05
CA GLY A 123 8.46 -21.13 -28.93
C GLY A 123 7.71 -19.90 -29.45
N SER A 124 6.44 -20.01 -29.84
CA SER A 124 5.62 -18.85 -30.22
C SER A 124 5.33 -17.90 -29.04
N LEU A 125 5.41 -18.42 -27.81
CA LEU A 125 5.46 -17.63 -26.59
C LEU A 125 6.77 -17.94 -25.85
N SER A 126 7.64 -16.93 -25.72
CA SER A 126 8.89 -17.13 -24.95
C SER A 126 8.61 -17.27 -23.45
N PRO A 127 9.43 -18.04 -22.71
CA PRO A 127 9.34 -18.08 -21.24
C PRO A 127 9.47 -16.69 -20.59
N GLN A 128 10.25 -15.81 -21.18
CA GLN A 128 10.45 -14.43 -20.73
C GLN A 128 9.16 -13.60 -20.88
N ASP A 129 8.48 -13.73 -22.02
CA ASP A 129 7.21 -13.03 -22.25
C ASP A 129 6.11 -13.57 -21.34
N TYR A 130 6.06 -14.88 -21.15
CA TYR A 130 5.14 -15.50 -20.20
C TYR A 130 5.37 -14.98 -18.78
N PHE A 131 6.62 -14.94 -18.33
CA PHE A 131 7.00 -14.38 -17.03
C PHE A 131 6.60 -12.91 -16.92
N ALA A 132 6.85 -12.12 -17.95
CA ALA A 132 6.48 -10.69 -17.96
C ALA A 132 4.96 -10.48 -17.84
N GLN A 133 4.16 -11.34 -18.46
CA GLN A 133 2.70 -11.30 -18.34
C GLN A 133 2.24 -11.68 -16.93
N LEU A 134 2.81 -12.70 -16.32
CA LEU A 134 2.52 -13.07 -14.92
C LEU A 134 2.88 -11.94 -13.95
N LEU A 135 4.04 -11.34 -14.13
CA LEU A 135 4.48 -10.22 -13.31
C LEU A 135 3.53 -9.02 -13.43
N ARG A 136 3.09 -8.71 -14.65
CA ARG A 136 2.09 -7.66 -14.90
C ARG A 136 0.75 -7.96 -14.22
N LEU A 137 0.32 -9.22 -14.23
CA LEU A 137 -0.90 -9.65 -13.55
C LEU A 137 -0.78 -9.43 -12.04
N ILE A 138 0.34 -9.84 -11.44
CA ILE A 138 0.58 -9.65 -10.00
C ILE A 138 0.60 -8.17 -9.63
N TYR A 139 1.28 -7.32 -10.41
CA TYR A 139 1.27 -5.88 -10.17
C TYR A 139 -0.13 -5.28 -10.24
N ARG A 140 -0.95 -5.70 -11.19
CA ARG A 140 -2.36 -5.29 -11.25
C ARG A 140 -3.14 -5.71 -10.01
N CYS A 141 -2.94 -6.93 -9.52
CA CYS A 141 -3.56 -7.38 -8.28
C CYS A 141 -3.10 -6.54 -7.08
N ILE A 142 -1.79 -6.33 -6.89
CA ILE A 142 -1.24 -5.55 -5.78
C ILE A 142 -1.78 -4.11 -5.83
N PHE A 143 -1.77 -3.49 -7.01
CA PHE A 143 -2.31 -2.15 -7.19
C PHE A 143 -3.79 -2.09 -6.81
N THR A 144 -4.60 -3.01 -7.33
CA THR A 144 -6.04 -3.04 -7.06
C THR A 144 -6.32 -3.27 -5.56
N PHE A 145 -5.62 -4.19 -4.90
CA PHE A 145 -5.73 -4.34 -3.44
C PHE A 145 -5.40 -3.06 -2.70
N SER A 146 -4.34 -2.35 -3.11
CA SER A 146 -3.93 -1.11 -2.45
C SER A 146 -4.96 0.01 -2.60
N VAL A 147 -5.58 0.15 -3.77
CA VAL A 147 -6.60 1.19 -4.00
C VAL A 147 -7.95 0.83 -3.36
N GLU A 148 -8.31 -0.46 -3.29
CA GLU A 148 -9.47 -0.94 -2.53
C GLU A 148 -9.30 -0.67 -1.02
N GLU A 149 -8.15 -1.00 -0.46
CA GLU A 149 -7.86 -0.83 0.96
C GLU A 149 -7.85 0.65 1.38
N ARG A 150 -7.45 1.53 0.46
CA ARG A 150 -7.50 2.99 0.66
C ARG A 150 -8.87 3.60 0.38
N GLY A 151 -9.86 2.81 -0.03
CA GLY A 151 -11.18 3.31 -0.38
C GLY A 151 -11.24 4.21 -1.61
N LEU A 152 -10.24 4.12 -2.51
CA LEU A 152 -10.19 4.91 -3.74
C LEU A 152 -11.08 4.33 -4.84
N ILE A 153 -11.36 3.05 -4.78
CA ILE A 153 -12.32 2.35 -5.61
C ILE A 153 -13.18 1.43 -4.73
N PRO A 154 -14.47 1.23 -5.06
CA PRO A 154 -15.25 1.97 -6.08
C PRO A 154 -15.51 3.42 -5.67
N ALA A 155 -15.75 4.27 -6.64
CA ALA A 155 -16.05 5.68 -6.39
C ALA A 155 -17.34 5.80 -5.55
N GLN A 156 -17.24 6.50 -4.42
CA GLN A 156 -18.38 6.78 -3.54
C GLN A 156 -18.93 8.17 -3.85
N PRO A 157 -20.25 8.40 -3.69
CA PRO A 157 -20.81 9.74 -3.81
C PRO A 157 -20.30 10.62 -2.67
N THR A 158 -19.92 11.86 -2.98
CA THR A 158 -19.62 12.86 -1.95
C THR A 158 -20.90 13.42 -1.32
N ALA A 159 -20.78 14.08 -0.17
CA ALA A 159 -21.92 14.72 0.47
C ALA A 159 -22.52 15.83 -0.40
N GLU A 160 -21.67 16.56 -1.15
CA GLU A 160 -22.09 17.60 -2.08
C GLU A 160 -22.83 17.03 -3.29
N GLU A 161 -22.33 15.95 -3.89
CA GLU A 161 -23.00 15.24 -4.98
C GLU A 161 -24.37 14.69 -4.51
N ALA A 162 -24.45 14.16 -3.30
CA ALA A 162 -25.69 13.63 -2.74
C ALA A 162 -26.76 14.72 -2.50
N GLN A 163 -26.33 15.95 -2.22
CA GLN A 163 -27.24 17.10 -2.08
C GLN A 163 -27.64 17.66 -3.43
N ALA A 164 -26.72 17.75 -4.39
CA ALA A 164 -26.98 18.33 -5.71
C ALA A 164 -27.86 17.41 -6.59
N ASP A 165 -27.58 16.12 -6.61
CA ASP A 165 -28.34 15.12 -7.38
C ASP A 165 -28.49 13.80 -6.59
N PRO A 166 -29.52 13.69 -5.77
CA PRO A 166 -29.77 12.49 -4.95
C PRO A 166 -29.98 11.20 -5.76
N VAL A 167 -30.47 11.31 -6.99
CA VAL A 167 -30.73 10.15 -7.85
C VAL A 167 -29.43 9.57 -8.37
N SER A 168 -28.55 10.42 -8.91
CA SER A 168 -27.22 10.02 -9.38
C SER A 168 -26.36 9.48 -8.22
N ALA A 169 -26.36 10.14 -7.07
CA ALA A 169 -25.66 9.70 -5.89
C ALA A 169 -26.13 8.31 -5.42
N ARG A 170 -27.42 8.04 -5.47
CA ARG A 170 -27.98 6.72 -5.13
C ARG A 170 -27.56 5.64 -6.11
N ALA A 171 -27.53 5.96 -7.42
CA ALA A 171 -27.03 5.04 -8.44
C ALA A 171 -25.54 4.73 -8.26
N LYS A 172 -24.72 5.75 -7.95
CA LYS A 172 -23.29 5.62 -7.65
C LYS A 172 -23.03 4.75 -6.41
N ALA A 173 -23.81 4.96 -5.34
CA ALA A 173 -23.74 4.14 -4.14
C ALA A 173 -24.14 2.67 -4.41
N ALA A 174 -25.17 2.44 -5.22
CA ALA A 174 -25.58 1.09 -5.61
C ALA A 174 -24.51 0.38 -6.46
N ALA A 175 -23.85 1.08 -7.37
CA ALA A 175 -22.73 0.58 -8.16
C ALA A 175 -21.53 0.20 -7.27
N ALA A 176 -21.19 1.06 -6.31
CA ALA A 176 -20.15 0.79 -5.33
C ALA A 176 -20.46 -0.44 -4.46
N GLN A 177 -21.72 -0.59 -4.05
CA GLN A 177 -22.18 -1.76 -3.31
C GLN A 177 -22.12 -3.05 -4.15
N ALA A 178 -22.48 -2.99 -5.43
CA ALA A 178 -22.37 -4.12 -6.35
C ALA A 178 -20.90 -4.55 -6.53
N TYR A 179 -19.98 -3.59 -6.68
CA TYR A 179 -18.55 -3.88 -6.71
C TYR A 179 -18.07 -4.58 -5.43
N ALA A 180 -18.33 -3.98 -4.29
CA ALA A 180 -17.85 -4.48 -3.00
C ALA A 180 -18.38 -5.90 -2.70
N SER A 181 -19.65 -6.17 -3.02
CA SER A 181 -20.29 -7.47 -2.73
C SER A 181 -19.97 -8.56 -3.76
N GLY A 182 -19.68 -8.19 -5.01
CA GLY A 182 -19.55 -9.15 -6.12
C GLY A 182 -18.15 -9.26 -6.70
N TYR A 183 -17.42 -8.16 -6.84
CA TYR A 183 -16.25 -8.05 -7.71
C TYR A 183 -14.96 -7.66 -7.02
N ALA A 184 -15.00 -7.09 -5.81
CA ALA A 184 -13.80 -6.65 -5.11
C ALA A 184 -12.74 -7.76 -4.99
N LEU A 185 -11.48 -7.43 -5.29
CA LEU A 185 -10.37 -8.37 -5.15
C LEU A 185 -10.16 -8.81 -3.70
N ALA A 186 -10.45 -7.94 -2.74
CA ALA A 186 -10.44 -8.29 -1.32
C ALA A 186 -11.40 -9.46 -1.02
N ARG A 187 -12.62 -9.43 -1.60
CA ARG A 187 -13.58 -10.53 -1.52
C ARG A 187 -13.04 -11.81 -2.18
N LEU A 188 -12.41 -11.66 -3.35
CA LEU A 188 -11.79 -12.79 -4.06
C LEU A 188 -10.70 -13.45 -3.20
N ARG A 189 -9.86 -12.66 -2.53
CA ARG A 189 -8.86 -13.14 -1.58
C ARG A 189 -9.51 -13.96 -0.46
N ASP A 190 -10.58 -13.45 0.14
CA ASP A 190 -11.28 -14.12 1.21
C ASP A 190 -11.95 -15.44 0.76
N LEU A 191 -12.46 -15.48 -0.47
CA LEU A 191 -12.99 -16.70 -1.08
C LEU A 191 -11.87 -17.70 -1.37
N ALA A 192 -10.72 -17.26 -1.85
CA ALA A 192 -9.57 -18.12 -2.15
C ALA A 192 -9.04 -18.85 -0.90
N LEU A 193 -9.20 -18.26 0.28
CA LEU A 193 -8.83 -18.88 1.56
C LEU A 193 -9.83 -19.97 2.00
N ARG A 194 -11.04 -19.97 1.47
CA ARG A 194 -12.10 -20.94 1.81
C ARG A 194 -12.08 -22.13 0.86
N ARG A 195 -11.74 -23.32 1.35
CA ARG A 195 -11.71 -24.53 0.53
C ARG A 195 -13.02 -24.80 -0.23
N ARG A 196 -14.16 -24.49 0.39
CA ARG A 196 -15.51 -24.68 -0.20
C ARG A 196 -15.81 -23.74 -1.37
N ALA A 197 -15.08 -22.61 -1.48
CA ALA A 197 -15.25 -21.66 -2.58
C ALA A 197 -14.42 -22.05 -3.82
N ARG A 198 -13.55 -23.04 -3.72
CA ARG A 198 -12.77 -23.55 -4.86
C ARG A 198 -13.64 -24.47 -5.69
N THR A 199 -14.20 -23.94 -6.74
CA THR A 199 -15.03 -24.68 -7.69
C THR A 199 -14.23 -25.04 -8.94
N ARG A 200 -14.80 -25.87 -9.80
CA ARG A 200 -14.25 -26.19 -11.14
C ARG A 200 -14.51 -25.09 -12.17
N PHE A 201 -15.32 -24.11 -11.82
CA PHE A 201 -15.74 -23.04 -12.70
C PHE A 201 -14.73 -21.89 -12.67
N ASP A 202 -14.70 -21.11 -13.74
CA ASP A 202 -13.81 -19.96 -13.92
C ASP A 202 -14.46 -18.62 -13.54
N ASP A 203 -15.60 -18.65 -12.85
CA ASP A 203 -16.38 -17.48 -12.46
C ASP A 203 -15.56 -16.42 -11.69
N LEU A 204 -14.70 -16.86 -10.77
CA LEU A 204 -13.80 -15.95 -10.04
C LEU A 204 -12.76 -15.31 -10.97
N TRP A 205 -12.25 -16.05 -11.95
CA TRP A 205 -11.33 -15.51 -12.95
C TRP A 205 -12.04 -14.53 -13.89
N GLN A 206 -13.28 -14.82 -14.29
CA GLN A 206 -14.09 -13.88 -15.07
C GLN A 206 -14.33 -12.58 -14.29
N ALA A 207 -14.61 -12.65 -12.99
CA ALA A 207 -14.74 -11.46 -12.15
C ALA A 207 -13.47 -10.61 -12.15
N VAL A 208 -12.28 -11.22 -12.01
CA VAL A 208 -10.99 -10.50 -12.11
C VAL A 208 -10.83 -9.80 -13.45
N LYS A 209 -11.16 -10.47 -14.56
CA LYS A 209 -11.09 -9.88 -15.90
C LYS A 209 -12.02 -8.68 -16.06
N ILE A 210 -13.25 -8.77 -15.52
CA ILE A 210 -14.22 -7.67 -15.54
C ILE A 210 -13.67 -6.46 -14.78
N VAL A 211 -13.08 -6.68 -13.60
CA VAL A 211 -12.48 -5.60 -12.80
C VAL A 211 -11.33 -4.93 -13.57
N PHE A 212 -10.39 -5.71 -14.10
CA PHE A 212 -9.24 -5.13 -14.82
C PHE A 212 -9.65 -4.43 -16.12
N HIS A 213 -10.66 -4.96 -16.80
CA HIS A 213 -11.23 -4.29 -17.97
C HIS A 213 -11.93 -2.97 -17.57
N GLY A 214 -12.73 -3.03 -16.51
CA GLY A 214 -13.43 -1.86 -15.97
C GLY A 214 -12.48 -0.75 -15.50
N LEU A 215 -11.36 -1.10 -14.88
CA LEU A 215 -10.33 -0.13 -14.49
C LEU A 215 -9.62 0.51 -15.69
N GLY A 216 -9.56 -0.19 -16.83
CA GLY A 216 -8.91 0.33 -18.02
C GLY A 216 -9.82 1.12 -18.97
N GLN A 217 -11.11 0.86 -18.96
CA GLN A 217 -12.07 1.42 -19.92
C GLN A 217 -13.26 2.14 -19.27
N GLY A 218 -13.31 2.09 -17.96
CA GLY A 218 -14.47 2.55 -17.20
C GLY A 218 -15.58 1.50 -17.11
N GLN A 219 -16.19 1.40 -15.94
CA GLN A 219 -17.39 0.58 -15.72
C GLN A 219 -18.30 1.25 -14.69
N PRO A 220 -19.16 2.20 -15.14
CA PRO A 220 -20.02 2.98 -14.25
C PRO A 220 -20.95 2.12 -13.38
N ARG A 221 -21.40 0.95 -13.89
CA ARG A 221 -22.25 0.02 -13.13
C ARG A 221 -21.57 -0.62 -11.93
N LEU A 222 -20.25 -0.53 -11.86
CA LEU A 222 -19.44 -1.00 -10.74
C LEU A 222 -18.73 0.15 -10.01
N GLY A 223 -19.01 1.41 -10.38
CA GLY A 223 -18.34 2.58 -9.81
C GLY A 223 -16.84 2.62 -10.11
N LEU A 224 -16.41 1.98 -11.21
CA LEU A 224 -15.02 2.03 -11.68
C LEU A 224 -14.86 3.19 -12.69
N PRO A 225 -13.70 3.90 -12.61
CA PRO A 225 -13.45 5.10 -13.39
C PRO A 225 -13.42 4.83 -14.88
#